data_d5ba7aa164a58b977f308c1fd7be729f
#
_entry.id   d5ba7aa164a58b977f308c1fd7be729f
#
_cell.length_a   1.000
_cell.length_b   1.000
_cell.length_c   1.000
_cell.angle_alpha   90.00
_cell.angle_beta   90.00
_cell.angle_gamma   90.00
#
_symmetry.space_group_name_H-M   'P 1'
#
loop_
_entity.id
_entity.type
_entity.pdbx_description
1 polymer ?
#
loop_
_entity_poly.entity_id
_entity_poly.type
_entity_poly.pdbx_seq_one_letter_code
_entity_poly.pdbx_strand_id
1 'polypeptide(L)'
;TDLREQRLIDRKKALETFMKHSPKNLHFSQHMNGNGKESFAAACQANLEGIVGKKANSVYSGTRNGDWIKLKCDKRQEFVIGGYTRSDKRASGISSLLLGVYEKKELVYTGRAGTGLSAHDMAELETQFINMKKGTAPFRQAPQARAHEKIIWLEPQLVAEIKFAQWTGENLLRQASFKGLRTDKNPKDIRREKGSDEAQPQIPTTEMEEPMETAGNDLLIQGIKITHPDKIMFHDPEITKANVIRYYEKVAAHMLPYVSHRILSIVRCPKGVSQTCFYKKHPGPGSMGIVTISVSSRDGETEEYFYIENASGLISEAQMGTVEFHTWGSRIDDPEKPDVMVFDLDPDEGMDLRQVRQGVKDAKSILDQLSLTSYLKVSGGKGYHVVVPFKPSVDWTAFHDFARRVAEVMEQKWPDRYTSNIRKEKRKNKIFIDWIRNGRGATSIAPYSIRARKGATVSMPIAWEELDTVAPNGIHMAEALVRIGGKDPWKDFFQVDQRLNPAYL
;
A
#
# COMPACT_ATOMS: atom_id res chain seq x y z
N THR A 1 -6.85 -18.53 -49.69
CA THR A 1 -8.09 -17.81 -49.36
C THR A 1 -7.76 -16.70 -48.39
N ASP A 2 -8.19 -15.49 -48.67
CA ASP A 2 -8.07 -14.34 -47.75
C ASP A 2 -9.11 -14.44 -46.66
N LEU A 3 -8.67 -14.44 -45.41
CA LEU A 3 -9.53 -14.58 -44.20
C LEU A 3 -9.61 -13.30 -43.37
N ARG A 4 -9.05 -12.19 -43.85
CA ARG A 4 -8.93 -10.95 -43.07
C ARG A 4 -10.27 -10.37 -42.64
N GLU A 5 -11.30 -10.52 -43.45
CA GLU A 5 -12.68 -10.09 -43.17
C GLU A 5 -13.42 -11.01 -42.20
N GLN A 6 -12.86 -12.16 -41.86
CA GLN A 6 -13.48 -13.09 -40.91
C GLN A 6 -13.07 -12.75 -39.47
N ARG A 7 -13.93 -13.13 -38.52
CA ARG A 7 -13.66 -12.95 -37.10
C ARG A 7 -12.37 -13.69 -36.68
N LEU A 8 -11.63 -13.13 -35.73
CA LEU A 8 -10.40 -13.73 -35.25
C LEU A 8 -10.56 -15.19 -34.83
N ILE A 9 -11.67 -15.52 -34.13
CA ILE A 9 -11.92 -16.91 -33.67
C ILE A 9 -12.07 -17.88 -34.84
N ASP A 10 -12.76 -17.46 -35.92
CA ASP A 10 -12.97 -18.28 -37.09
C ASP A 10 -11.65 -18.48 -37.88
N ARG A 11 -10.85 -17.43 -38.01
CA ARG A 11 -9.50 -17.49 -38.61
C ARG A 11 -8.57 -18.44 -37.82
N LYS A 12 -8.64 -18.42 -36.50
CA LYS A 12 -7.84 -19.32 -35.66
C LYS A 12 -8.28 -20.77 -35.81
N LYS A 13 -9.59 -21.02 -35.89
CA LYS A 13 -10.14 -22.37 -36.12
C LYS A 13 -9.69 -22.93 -37.48
N ALA A 14 -9.74 -22.10 -38.53
CA ALA A 14 -9.27 -22.46 -39.86
C ALA A 14 -7.74 -22.80 -39.85
N LEU A 15 -6.94 -21.96 -39.18
CA LEU A 15 -5.50 -22.21 -39.04
C LEU A 15 -5.19 -23.48 -38.24
N GLU A 16 -5.91 -23.74 -37.15
CA GLU A 16 -5.76 -24.95 -36.35
C GLU A 16 -6.05 -26.19 -37.15
N THR A 17 -7.11 -26.18 -37.97
CA THR A 17 -7.46 -27.24 -38.88
C THR A 17 -6.38 -27.47 -39.93
N PHE A 18 -5.86 -26.41 -40.53
CA PHE A 18 -4.79 -26.46 -41.51
C PHE A 18 -3.49 -27.05 -40.93
N MET A 19 -3.18 -26.70 -39.66
CA MET A 19 -1.94 -27.11 -39.00
C MET A 19 -1.95 -28.54 -38.45
N LYS A 20 -3.06 -29.29 -38.49
CA LYS A 20 -3.13 -30.70 -38.04
C LYS A 20 -2.12 -31.64 -38.73
N HIS A 21 -1.72 -31.28 -39.94
CA HIS A 21 -0.78 -32.07 -40.75
C HIS A 21 0.55 -31.33 -40.99
N SER A 22 0.84 -30.32 -40.18
CA SER A 22 2.06 -29.52 -40.32
C SER A 22 3.31 -30.25 -39.81
N PRO A 23 4.50 -29.94 -40.35
CA PRO A 23 5.77 -30.44 -39.83
C PRO A 23 5.95 -30.15 -38.34
N LYS A 24 6.69 -31.03 -37.63
CA LYS A 24 6.90 -30.96 -36.16
C LYS A 24 7.54 -29.63 -35.66
N ASN A 25 8.20 -28.88 -36.53
CA ASN A 25 8.82 -27.60 -36.23
C ASN A 25 7.85 -26.41 -36.34
N LEU A 26 6.60 -26.61 -36.75
CA LEU A 26 5.54 -25.62 -36.77
C LEU A 26 4.56 -25.89 -35.67
N HIS A 27 4.36 -24.94 -34.77
CA HIS A 27 3.46 -25.05 -33.64
C HIS A 27 2.31 -24.04 -33.72
N PHE A 28 1.10 -24.55 -33.55
CA PHE A 28 -0.06 -23.66 -33.37
C PHE A 28 0.03 -22.94 -32.03
N SER A 29 -0.01 -21.60 -32.06
CA SER A 29 -0.06 -20.82 -30.82
C SER A 29 -1.43 -20.99 -30.16
N GLN A 30 -1.45 -21.76 -29.07
CA GLN A 30 -2.64 -21.99 -28.27
C GLN A 30 -3.22 -20.67 -27.73
N HIS A 31 -4.51 -20.65 -27.44
CA HIS A 31 -5.20 -19.55 -26.83
C HIS A 31 -6.23 -20.07 -25.81
N MET A 32 -6.50 -19.25 -24.82
CA MET A 32 -7.55 -19.52 -23.85
C MET A 32 -8.74 -18.61 -24.12
N ASN A 33 -9.94 -19.17 -24.12
CA ASN A 33 -11.19 -18.41 -24.12
C ASN A 33 -11.70 -18.36 -22.68
N GLY A 34 -12.15 -17.20 -22.20
CA GLY A 34 -12.77 -17.09 -20.90
C GLY A 34 -12.28 -15.89 -20.08
N ASN A 35 -12.15 -16.05 -18.77
CA ASN A 35 -11.84 -14.98 -17.84
C ASN A 35 -10.42 -14.45 -18.03
N GLY A 36 -10.29 -13.32 -18.71
CA GLY A 36 -8.99 -12.67 -18.96
C GLY A 36 -8.24 -12.28 -17.68
N LYS A 37 -8.95 -11.99 -16.58
CA LYS A 37 -8.31 -11.68 -15.27
C LYS A 37 -7.59 -12.90 -14.69
N GLU A 38 -8.21 -14.07 -14.72
CA GLU A 38 -7.59 -15.31 -14.22
C GLU A 38 -6.42 -15.73 -15.08
N SER A 39 -6.58 -15.65 -16.42
CA SER A 39 -5.50 -15.93 -17.35
C SER A 39 -4.30 -15.01 -17.17
N PHE A 40 -4.54 -13.72 -16.91
CA PHE A 40 -3.49 -12.75 -16.62
C PHE A 40 -2.81 -13.03 -15.28
N ALA A 41 -3.59 -13.31 -14.22
CA ALA A 41 -3.05 -13.67 -12.92
C ALA A 41 -2.18 -14.93 -12.97
N ALA A 42 -2.64 -15.98 -13.66
CA ALA A 42 -1.88 -17.21 -13.86
C ALA A 42 -0.58 -16.96 -14.65
N ALA A 43 -0.61 -16.14 -15.69
CA ALA A 43 0.57 -15.76 -16.46
C ALA A 43 1.61 -15.02 -15.59
N CYS A 44 1.16 -14.10 -14.72
CA CYS A 44 2.04 -13.38 -13.81
C CYS A 44 2.62 -14.31 -12.71
N GLN A 45 1.84 -15.24 -12.19
CA GLN A 45 2.32 -16.25 -11.25
C GLN A 45 3.36 -17.19 -11.89
N ALA A 46 3.18 -17.52 -13.16
CA ALA A 46 4.13 -18.31 -13.95
C ALA A 46 5.35 -17.48 -14.43
N ASN A 47 5.57 -16.28 -13.91
CA ASN A 47 6.67 -15.39 -14.29
C ASN A 47 6.74 -15.03 -15.79
N LEU A 48 5.62 -15.11 -16.53
CA LEU A 48 5.57 -14.67 -17.92
C LEU A 48 5.60 -13.15 -18.02
N GLU A 49 6.05 -12.59 -19.17
CA GLU A 49 6.06 -11.15 -19.41
C GLU A 49 4.65 -10.53 -19.33
N GLY A 50 3.63 -11.33 -19.63
CA GLY A 50 2.23 -10.92 -19.65
C GLY A 50 1.45 -11.68 -20.70
N ILE A 51 0.23 -11.21 -21.00
CA ILE A 51 -0.64 -11.80 -22.00
C ILE A 51 -1.06 -10.76 -23.04
N VAL A 52 -1.51 -11.24 -24.20
CA VAL A 52 -2.17 -10.41 -25.21
C VAL A 52 -3.64 -10.81 -25.29
N GLY A 53 -4.51 -9.94 -24.77
CA GLY A 53 -5.95 -10.04 -24.93
C GLY A 53 -6.35 -9.65 -26.35
N LYS A 54 -7.17 -10.43 -27.02
CA LYS A 54 -7.63 -10.18 -28.40
C LYS A 54 -9.15 -10.34 -28.47
N LYS A 55 -9.84 -9.37 -29.05
CA LYS A 55 -11.29 -9.43 -29.21
C LYS A 55 -11.65 -10.53 -30.21
N ALA A 56 -12.33 -11.59 -29.74
CA ALA A 56 -12.61 -12.81 -30.52
C ALA A 56 -13.37 -12.53 -31.82
N ASN A 57 -14.28 -11.55 -31.80
CA ASN A 57 -15.13 -11.20 -32.93
C ASN A 57 -14.53 -10.11 -33.84
N SER A 58 -13.28 -9.66 -33.61
CA SER A 58 -12.66 -8.65 -34.47
C SER A 58 -12.19 -9.24 -35.80
N VAL A 59 -12.33 -8.44 -36.87
CA VAL A 59 -11.71 -8.69 -38.16
C VAL A 59 -10.22 -8.28 -38.11
N TYR A 60 -9.45 -8.62 -39.14
CA TYR A 60 -8.08 -8.19 -39.19
C TYR A 60 -7.98 -6.69 -39.53
N SER A 61 -7.29 -5.95 -38.69
CA SER A 61 -6.96 -4.55 -38.94
C SER A 61 -5.46 -4.36 -38.93
N GLY A 62 -4.91 -3.68 -39.90
CA GLY A 62 -3.51 -3.28 -39.95
C GLY A 62 -3.16 -2.06 -39.08
N THR A 63 -4.16 -1.50 -38.36
CA THR A 63 -4.03 -0.31 -37.53
C THR A 63 -4.27 -0.63 -36.04
N ARG A 64 -3.80 0.26 -35.15
CA ARG A 64 -4.11 0.15 -33.70
C ARG A 64 -5.51 0.68 -33.43
N ASN A 65 -6.45 -0.23 -33.15
CA ASN A 65 -7.87 0.08 -32.94
C ASN A 65 -8.44 -0.41 -31.58
N GLY A 66 -7.55 -0.88 -30.68
CA GLY A 66 -7.99 -1.38 -29.36
C GLY A 66 -8.51 -2.82 -29.34
N ASP A 67 -8.64 -3.52 -30.49
CA ASP A 67 -9.09 -4.92 -30.51
C ASP A 67 -8.05 -5.91 -29.93
N TRP A 68 -6.80 -5.47 -29.84
CA TRP A 68 -5.72 -6.20 -29.19
C TRP A 68 -5.11 -5.35 -28.09
N ILE A 69 -5.13 -5.90 -26.86
CA ILE A 69 -4.57 -5.27 -25.67
C ILE A 69 -3.40 -6.10 -25.14
N LYS A 70 -2.28 -5.45 -24.82
CA LYS A 70 -1.14 -6.10 -24.19
C LYS A 70 -1.18 -5.80 -22.69
N LEU A 71 -1.32 -6.85 -21.88
CA LEU A 71 -1.28 -6.79 -20.43
C LEU A 71 0.08 -7.33 -19.97
N LYS A 72 0.87 -6.49 -19.31
CA LYS A 72 2.21 -6.87 -18.81
C LYS A 72 2.16 -7.16 -17.32
N CYS A 73 2.87 -8.20 -16.90
CA CYS A 73 3.10 -8.52 -15.49
C CYS A 73 4.20 -7.62 -14.94
N ASP A 74 3.83 -6.68 -14.09
CA ASP A 74 4.77 -5.75 -13.47
C ASP A 74 5.25 -6.30 -12.13
N LYS A 75 6.56 -6.36 -11.94
CA LYS A 75 7.19 -6.70 -10.66
C LYS A 75 7.48 -5.42 -9.88
N ARG A 76 7.35 -5.48 -8.57
CA ARG A 76 7.77 -4.39 -7.66
C ARG A 76 8.69 -4.98 -6.60
N GLN A 77 9.79 -4.28 -6.35
CA GLN A 77 10.74 -4.62 -5.31
C GLN A 77 11.44 -3.36 -4.82
N GLU A 78 12.00 -3.42 -3.62
CA GLU A 78 12.82 -2.34 -3.07
C GLU A 78 14.25 -2.44 -3.54
N PHE A 79 14.87 -1.27 -3.77
CA PHE A 79 16.26 -1.12 -4.18
C PHE A 79 16.92 0.01 -3.41
N VAL A 80 18.21 -0.13 -3.16
CA VAL A 80 19.02 0.92 -2.54
C VAL A 80 19.47 1.91 -3.61
N ILE A 81 19.34 3.20 -3.33
CA ILE A 81 19.84 4.26 -4.19
C ILE A 81 21.32 4.48 -3.87
N GLY A 82 22.22 4.15 -4.80
CA GLY A 82 23.66 4.37 -4.65
C GLY A 82 24.20 5.56 -5.47
N GLY A 83 23.34 6.22 -6.22
CA GLY A 83 23.70 7.39 -7.00
C GLY A 83 22.59 7.84 -7.94
N TYR A 84 22.85 8.89 -8.69
CA TYR A 84 21.93 9.38 -9.73
C TYR A 84 22.72 9.99 -10.91
N THR A 85 22.04 10.14 -12.03
CA THR A 85 22.62 10.81 -13.20
C THR A 85 22.00 12.16 -13.43
N ARG A 86 22.79 13.09 -13.97
CA ARG A 86 22.35 14.36 -14.55
C ARG A 86 22.70 14.40 -16.03
N SER A 87 21.84 14.99 -16.83
CA SER A 87 22.11 15.21 -18.25
C SER A 87 22.73 16.58 -18.46
N ASP A 88 23.77 16.69 -19.29
CA ASP A 88 24.39 17.96 -19.68
C ASP A 88 23.42 18.86 -20.47
N LYS A 89 22.34 18.26 -21.01
CA LYS A 89 21.33 18.98 -21.80
C LYS A 89 20.23 19.64 -20.95
N ARG A 90 20.20 19.41 -19.64
CA ARG A 90 19.24 20.01 -18.70
C ARG A 90 20.00 20.76 -17.62
N ALA A 91 19.65 22.03 -17.38
CA ALA A 91 20.32 22.90 -16.44
C ALA A 91 20.22 22.39 -14.97
N SER A 92 19.22 21.60 -14.65
CA SER A 92 19.01 21.01 -13.31
C SER A 92 18.17 19.73 -13.41
N GLY A 93 18.25 18.91 -12.38
CA GLY A 93 17.37 17.77 -12.20
C GLY A 93 18.05 16.41 -12.30
N ILE A 94 17.38 15.41 -11.70
CA ILE A 94 17.75 14.01 -11.74
C ILE A 94 17.27 13.40 -13.07
N SER A 95 18.18 12.76 -13.82
CA SER A 95 17.82 12.07 -15.06
C SER A 95 17.46 10.60 -14.80
N SER A 96 18.19 9.93 -13.92
CA SER A 96 17.86 8.57 -13.46
C SER A 96 18.50 8.29 -12.09
N LEU A 97 17.88 7.41 -11.32
CA LEU A 97 18.42 6.84 -10.09
C LEU A 97 19.25 5.59 -10.44
N LEU A 98 20.41 5.42 -9.78
CA LEU A 98 21.25 4.23 -9.88
C LEU A 98 20.94 3.31 -8.70
N LEU A 99 20.50 2.09 -9.00
CA LEU A 99 19.88 1.17 -8.05
C LEU A 99 20.75 -0.05 -7.78
N GLY A 100 20.67 -0.57 -6.57
CA GLY A 100 21.35 -1.80 -6.19
C GLY A 100 20.64 -2.58 -5.09
N VAL A 101 21.11 -3.80 -4.90
CA VAL A 101 20.76 -4.67 -3.78
C VAL A 101 22.02 -5.16 -3.08
N TYR A 102 21.93 -5.50 -1.80
CA TYR A 102 23.06 -6.09 -1.10
C TYR A 102 23.15 -7.59 -1.36
N GLU A 103 24.33 -8.02 -1.78
CA GLU A 103 24.76 -9.42 -1.79
C GLU A 103 25.84 -9.59 -0.74
N LYS A 104 25.58 -10.40 0.28
CA LYS A 104 26.44 -10.50 1.49
C LYS A 104 26.58 -9.12 2.15
N LYS A 105 27.72 -8.45 2.02
CA LYS A 105 28.02 -7.13 2.60
C LYS A 105 28.26 -6.05 1.54
N GLU A 106 28.20 -6.38 0.27
CA GLU A 106 28.52 -5.47 -0.83
C GLU A 106 27.24 -5.04 -1.58
N LEU A 107 27.19 -3.79 -1.98
CA LEU A 107 26.11 -3.27 -2.81
C LEU A 107 26.40 -3.62 -4.28
N VAL A 108 25.50 -4.37 -4.91
CA VAL A 108 25.62 -4.79 -6.31
C VAL A 108 24.69 -3.92 -7.15
N TYR A 109 25.21 -3.36 -8.21
CA TYR A 109 24.43 -2.57 -9.16
C TYR A 109 23.42 -3.45 -9.91
N THR A 110 22.16 -2.99 -9.98
CA THR A 110 21.05 -3.74 -10.58
C THR A 110 20.34 -2.97 -11.69
N GLY A 111 20.75 -1.74 -11.97
CA GLY A 111 20.15 -0.97 -13.06
C GLY A 111 19.81 0.47 -12.68
N ARG A 112 19.07 1.13 -13.55
CA ARG A 112 18.66 2.53 -13.36
C ARG A 112 17.18 2.74 -13.62
N ALA A 113 16.55 3.64 -12.85
CA ALA A 113 15.19 4.10 -13.06
C ALA A 113 15.22 5.57 -13.55
N GLY A 114 14.81 5.81 -14.78
CA GLY A 114 14.74 7.14 -15.39
C GLY A 114 13.30 7.63 -15.62
N THR A 115 12.31 6.85 -15.20
CA THR A 115 10.88 7.16 -15.31
C THR A 115 10.19 7.04 -13.96
N GLY A 116 9.00 7.62 -13.83
CA GLY A 116 8.21 7.60 -12.58
C GLY A 116 8.66 8.61 -11.53
N LEU A 117 9.57 9.53 -11.87
CA LEU A 117 10.00 10.65 -11.03
C LEU A 117 9.17 11.88 -11.40
N SER A 118 8.25 12.29 -10.54
CA SER A 118 7.54 13.57 -10.68
C SER A 118 8.47 14.76 -10.37
N ALA A 119 8.08 15.97 -10.72
CA ALA A 119 8.83 17.17 -10.35
C ALA A 119 8.96 17.32 -8.82
N HIS A 120 7.94 16.89 -8.08
CA HIS A 120 7.96 16.87 -6.62
C HIS A 120 8.97 15.86 -6.08
N ASP A 121 8.96 14.61 -6.59
CA ASP A 121 9.93 13.58 -6.18
C ASP A 121 11.35 14.02 -6.46
N MET A 122 11.60 14.66 -7.60
CA MET A 122 12.92 15.18 -7.95
C MET A 122 13.41 16.26 -6.98
N ALA A 123 12.53 17.20 -6.59
CA ALA A 123 12.87 18.25 -5.63
C ALA A 123 13.14 17.68 -4.22
N GLU A 124 12.32 16.72 -3.79
CA GLU A 124 12.50 16.02 -2.51
C GLU A 124 13.81 15.25 -2.49
N LEU A 125 14.07 14.45 -3.52
CA LEU A 125 15.29 13.66 -3.66
C LEU A 125 16.53 14.55 -3.74
N GLU A 126 16.50 15.65 -4.48
CA GLU A 126 17.63 16.58 -4.55
C GLU A 126 17.97 17.17 -3.18
N THR A 127 16.96 17.51 -2.39
CA THR A 127 17.15 18.01 -1.02
C THR A 127 17.81 16.97 -0.13
N GLN A 128 17.37 15.70 -0.22
CA GLN A 128 17.95 14.61 0.56
C GLN A 128 19.37 14.26 0.11
N PHE A 129 19.66 14.34 -1.20
CA PHE A 129 20.96 13.98 -1.77
C PHE A 129 22.07 14.98 -1.46
N ILE A 130 21.77 16.24 -1.06
CA ILE A 130 22.77 17.26 -0.79
C ILE A 130 23.82 16.78 0.23
N ASN A 131 23.37 16.14 1.31
CA ASN A 131 24.22 15.69 2.42
C ASN A 131 24.73 14.24 2.26
N MET A 132 24.38 13.56 1.15
CA MET A 132 24.72 12.14 0.93
C MET A 132 25.72 11.94 -0.19
N LYS A 133 26.26 13.02 -0.77
CA LYS A 133 27.22 12.92 -1.88
C LYS A 133 28.52 12.25 -1.45
N LYS A 134 28.97 11.32 -2.28
CA LYS A 134 30.21 10.55 -2.06
C LYS A 134 31.14 10.69 -3.27
N GLY A 135 32.43 10.72 -3.02
CA GLY A 135 33.44 10.81 -4.09
C GLY A 135 33.66 9.51 -4.87
N THR A 136 33.29 8.36 -4.26
CA THR A 136 33.51 7.03 -4.84
C THR A 136 32.20 6.27 -5.00
N ALA A 137 32.16 5.40 -6.02
CA ALA A 137 31.00 4.54 -6.25
C ALA A 137 30.77 3.58 -5.06
N PRO A 138 29.52 3.45 -4.56
CA PRO A 138 29.23 2.50 -3.51
C PRO A 138 29.01 1.06 -4.02
N PHE A 139 28.94 0.87 -5.33
CA PHE A 139 28.69 -0.42 -5.95
C PHE A 139 29.98 -1.23 -6.15
N ARG A 140 29.92 -2.55 -5.95
CA ARG A 140 31.02 -3.49 -6.24
C ARG A 140 31.51 -3.38 -7.68
N GLN A 141 30.57 -3.22 -8.63
CA GLN A 141 30.83 -2.92 -10.03
C GLN A 141 30.04 -1.69 -10.40
N ALA A 142 30.70 -0.56 -10.56
CA ALA A 142 30.06 0.70 -10.85
C ALA A 142 29.68 0.78 -12.34
N PRO A 143 28.45 1.24 -12.66
CA PRO A 143 28.08 1.50 -14.04
C PRO A 143 28.87 2.69 -14.58
N GLN A 144 29.14 2.68 -15.87
CA GLN A 144 29.73 3.82 -16.58
C GLN A 144 28.66 4.86 -16.94
N ALA A 145 29.06 6.14 -16.96
CA ALA A 145 28.25 7.21 -17.47
C ALA A 145 27.99 7.02 -18.99
N ARG A 146 26.78 7.32 -19.42
CA ARG A 146 26.47 7.38 -20.86
C ARG A 146 26.98 8.71 -21.44
N ALA A 147 27.02 8.81 -22.77
CA ALA A 147 27.32 10.08 -23.42
C ALA A 147 26.38 11.18 -22.95
N HIS A 148 26.93 12.33 -22.58
CA HIS A 148 26.20 13.49 -22.03
C HIS A 148 25.51 13.27 -20.66
N GLU A 149 25.99 12.32 -19.88
CA GLU A 149 25.56 12.10 -18.50
C GLU A 149 26.73 12.28 -17.52
N LYS A 150 26.43 12.89 -16.38
CA LYS A 150 27.31 12.93 -15.21
C LYS A 150 26.71 12.08 -14.09
N ILE A 151 27.49 11.15 -13.53
CA ILE A 151 27.10 10.36 -12.37
C ILE A 151 27.50 11.10 -11.10
N ILE A 152 26.58 11.17 -10.15
CA ILE A 152 26.81 11.63 -8.80
C ILE A 152 26.54 10.46 -7.85
N TRP A 153 27.58 10.03 -7.13
CA TRP A 153 27.50 8.94 -6.17
C TRP A 153 26.93 9.41 -4.84
N LEU A 154 26.23 8.52 -4.16
CA LEU A 154 25.60 8.79 -2.86
C LEU A 154 26.00 7.72 -1.84
N GLU A 155 25.99 8.11 -0.58
CA GLU A 155 25.97 7.12 0.50
C GLU A 155 24.68 6.29 0.41
N PRO A 156 24.73 4.96 0.43
CA PRO A 156 23.62 4.08 0.18
C PRO A 156 22.68 3.97 1.40
N GLN A 157 22.01 5.08 1.72
CA GLN A 157 21.15 5.23 2.90
C GLN A 157 19.66 5.29 2.55
N LEU A 158 19.31 5.44 1.26
CA LEU A 158 17.92 5.55 0.83
C LEU A 158 17.48 4.30 0.08
N VAL A 159 16.25 3.91 0.33
CA VAL A 159 15.58 2.79 -0.33
C VAL A 159 14.43 3.32 -1.16
N ALA A 160 14.33 2.86 -2.40
CA ALA A 160 13.23 3.19 -3.32
C ALA A 160 12.43 1.94 -3.67
N GLU A 161 11.11 2.07 -3.75
CA GLU A 161 10.25 1.10 -4.41
C GLU A 161 10.32 1.31 -5.92
N ILE A 162 10.62 0.25 -6.65
CA ILE A 162 10.77 0.28 -8.11
C ILE A 162 9.84 -0.75 -8.74
N LYS A 163 9.05 -0.28 -9.70
CA LYS A 163 8.30 -1.14 -10.62
C LYS A 163 9.19 -1.48 -11.81
N PHE A 164 9.24 -2.73 -12.22
CA PHE A 164 10.05 -3.16 -13.37
C PHE A 164 9.40 -4.36 -14.08
N ALA A 165 9.73 -4.55 -15.36
CA ALA A 165 9.16 -5.62 -16.15
C ALA A 165 9.78 -6.99 -15.82
N GLN A 166 11.11 -7.07 -15.81
CA GLN A 166 11.84 -8.32 -15.57
C GLN A 166 13.31 -8.06 -15.22
N TRP A 167 13.97 -9.05 -14.63
CA TRP A 167 15.41 -9.14 -14.56
C TRP A 167 15.98 -9.62 -15.91
N THR A 168 17.07 -9.02 -16.37
CA THR A 168 17.84 -9.54 -17.53
C THR A 168 18.73 -10.70 -17.07
N GLY A 169 19.28 -11.46 -18.03
CA GLY A 169 20.28 -12.49 -17.76
C GLY A 169 21.54 -11.97 -17.06
N GLU A 170 21.86 -10.68 -17.19
CA GLU A 170 22.96 -9.99 -16.52
C GLU A 170 22.57 -9.44 -15.15
N ASN A 171 21.42 -9.81 -14.59
CA ASN A 171 20.90 -9.33 -13.32
C ASN A 171 20.61 -7.81 -13.27
N LEU A 172 20.22 -7.22 -14.39
CA LEU A 172 19.83 -5.82 -14.48
C LEU A 172 18.32 -5.69 -14.63
N LEU A 173 17.77 -4.58 -14.14
CA LEU A 173 16.35 -4.25 -14.26
C LEU A 173 16.01 -3.76 -15.66
N ARG A 174 14.93 -4.27 -16.22
CA ARG A 174 14.37 -3.81 -17.50
C ARG A 174 13.10 -2.99 -17.26
N GLN A 175 13.04 -1.80 -17.87
CA GLN A 175 11.92 -0.86 -17.78
C GLN A 175 11.61 -0.47 -16.31
N ALA A 176 12.64 -0.14 -15.55
CA ALA A 176 12.50 0.28 -14.16
C ALA A 176 11.88 1.70 -14.06
N SER A 177 10.91 1.85 -13.16
CA SER A 177 10.18 3.08 -12.88
C SER A 177 10.10 3.31 -11.37
N PHE A 178 10.45 4.50 -10.90
CA PHE A 178 10.36 4.90 -9.51
C PHE A 178 8.90 4.99 -9.07
N LYS A 179 8.62 4.55 -7.84
CA LYS A 179 7.28 4.56 -7.24
C LYS A 179 7.20 5.28 -5.89
N GLY A 180 8.33 5.51 -5.25
CA GLY A 180 8.42 6.23 -3.98
C GLY A 180 9.64 5.83 -3.17
N LEU A 181 9.97 6.64 -2.17
CA LEU A 181 10.97 6.29 -1.16
C LEU A 181 10.36 5.37 -0.10
N ARG A 182 11.18 4.49 0.44
CA ARG A 182 10.86 3.57 1.53
C ARG A 182 11.70 3.91 2.75
N THR A 183 11.15 4.75 3.62
CA THR A 183 11.80 5.19 4.85
C THR A 183 11.72 4.16 5.98
N ASP A 184 10.90 3.14 5.80
CA ASP A 184 10.66 2.04 6.73
C ASP A 184 11.62 0.86 6.55
N LYS A 185 12.52 0.91 5.55
CA LYS A 185 13.46 -0.16 5.23
C LYS A 185 14.90 0.23 5.57
N ASN A 186 15.62 -0.71 6.16
CA ASN A 186 17.07 -0.55 6.32
C ASN A 186 17.76 -0.91 4.99
N PRO A 187 18.53 -0.01 4.38
CA PRO A 187 19.24 -0.27 3.12
C PRO A 187 20.06 -1.56 3.10
N LYS A 188 20.71 -1.88 4.21
CA LYS A 188 21.57 -3.08 4.34
C LYS A 188 20.80 -4.40 4.28
N ASP A 189 19.47 -4.37 4.44
CA ASP A 189 18.62 -5.56 4.40
C ASP A 189 18.00 -5.80 3.03
N ILE A 190 18.18 -4.87 2.09
CA ILE A 190 17.62 -4.97 0.74
C ILE A 190 18.40 -6.01 -0.07
N ARG A 191 17.74 -7.09 -0.42
CA ARG A 191 18.26 -8.21 -1.19
C ARG A 191 17.41 -8.42 -2.44
N ARG A 192 18.00 -9.08 -3.44
CA ARG A 192 17.22 -9.56 -4.56
C ARG A 192 16.18 -10.59 -4.05
N GLU A 193 14.93 -10.33 -4.32
CA GLU A 193 13.89 -11.32 -4.10
C GLU A 193 14.10 -12.46 -5.11
N LYS A 194 14.38 -13.66 -4.60
CA LYS A 194 14.41 -14.85 -5.42
C LYS A 194 12.96 -15.18 -5.76
N GLY A 195 12.56 -14.98 -7.01
CA GLY A 195 11.44 -15.68 -7.57
C GLY A 195 11.75 -17.19 -7.43
N SER A 196 10.74 -17.99 -7.23
CA SER A 196 10.86 -19.45 -7.22
C SER A 196 11.26 -19.95 -8.63
N ASP A 197 12.51 -19.74 -9.01
CA ASP A 197 13.09 -20.12 -10.31
C ASP A 197 13.83 -21.45 -10.22
N GLU A 198 13.31 -22.42 -9.49
CA GLU A 198 13.74 -23.83 -9.60
C GLU A 198 12.53 -24.79 -9.47
N ALA A 199 11.61 -24.67 -10.40
CA ALA A 199 10.73 -25.78 -10.78
C ALA A 199 10.39 -25.58 -12.26
N GLN A 200 10.99 -26.41 -13.11
CA GLN A 200 10.49 -26.59 -14.48
C GLN A 200 9.00 -26.93 -14.39
N PRO A 201 8.13 -26.31 -15.19
CA PRO A 201 6.73 -26.67 -15.19
C PRO A 201 6.60 -28.07 -15.80
N GLN A 202 6.54 -29.09 -14.97
CA GLN A 202 5.88 -30.32 -15.36
C GLN A 202 4.39 -29.99 -15.44
N ILE A 203 3.85 -30.11 -16.62
CA ILE A 203 2.42 -30.10 -16.86
C ILE A 203 1.86 -31.26 -16.04
N PRO A 204 1.00 -31.04 -15.05
CA PRO A 204 0.33 -32.18 -14.41
C PRO A 204 -0.64 -32.74 -15.42
N THR A 205 -0.34 -33.93 -15.93
CA THR A 205 -1.36 -34.85 -16.42
C THR A 205 -2.30 -35.10 -15.25
N THR A 206 -3.54 -34.80 -15.47
CA THR A 206 -4.64 -35.00 -14.53
C THR A 206 -4.78 -36.48 -14.27
N GLU A 207 -4.14 -37.00 -13.24
CA GLU A 207 -4.65 -38.16 -12.53
C GLU A 207 -5.47 -37.61 -11.36
N MET A 208 -6.72 -37.95 -11.37
CA MET A 208 -7.66 -37.69 -10.28
C MET A 208 -7.19 -38.52 -9.08
N GLU A 209 -6.46 -37.87 -8.16
CA GLU A 209 -6.37 -38.38 -6.80
C GLU A 209 -7.66 -38.01 -6.09
N GLU A 210 -8.36 -39.03 -5.64
CA GLU A 210 -9.53 -38.92 -4.76
C GLU A 210 -9.18 -38.11 -3.52
N PRO A 211 -10.10 -37.25 -3.03
CA PRO A 211 -9.84 -36.49 -1.83
C PRO A 211 -9.75 -37.45 -0.65
N MET A 212 -8.57 -37.49 -0.06
CA MET A 212 -8.40 -38.06 1.26
C MET A 212 -9.29 -37.29 2.23
N GLU A 213 -10.40 -37.92 2.60
CA GLU A 213 -11.29 -37.42 3.66
C GLU A 213 -10.52 -37.31 4.98
N THR A 214 -9.99 -36.14 5.26
CA THR A 214 -9.80 -35.73 6.66
C THR A 214 -11.09 -35.05 7.09
N ALA A 215 -11.90 -35.78 7.84
CA ALA A 215 -13.03 -35.21 8.59
C ALA A 215 -12.52 -34.14 9.56
N GLY A 216 -12.40 -32.92 9.10
CA GLY A 216 -12.15 -31.73 9.90
C GLY A 216 -13.32 -30.76 9.68
N ASN A 217 -14.04 -30.41 10.76
CA ASN A 217 -15.09 -29.41 10.77
C ASN A 217 -14.60 -28.16 10.01
N ASP A 218 -15.06 -27.95 8.77
CA ASP A 218 -14.80 -26.75 7.99
C ASP A 218 -15.41 -25.56 8.76
N LEU A 219 -14.56 -24.71 9.32
CA LEU A 219 -15.01 -23.52 10.03
C LEU A 219 -15.52 -22.52 8.97
N LEU A 220 -16.83 -22.31 8.97
CA LEU A 220 -17.49 -21.29 8.13
C LEU A 220 -17.84 -20.09 9.01
N ILE A 221 -17.45 -18.89 8.57
CA ILE A 221 -17.83 -17.61 9.18
C ILE A 221 -18.48 -16.75 8.09
N GLN A 222 -19.75 -16.44 8.28
CA GLN A 222 -20.58 -15.73 7.26
C GLN A 222 -20.48 -16.32 5.84
N GLY A 223 -20.46 -17.65 5.74
CA GLY A 223 -20.36 -18.36 4.47
C GLY A 223 -18.96 -18.42 3.85
N ILE A 224 -17.96 -17.85 4.51
CA ILE A 224 -16.57 -17.89 4.06
C ILE A 224 -15.86 -19.05 4.74
N LYS A 225 -15.29 -19.94 3.94
CA LYS A 225 -14.47 -21.06 4.43
C LYS A 225 -13.15 -20.55 4.98
N ILE A 226 -12.90 -20.85 6.26
CA ILE A 226 -11.69 -20.44 6.95
C ILE A 226 -10.65 -21.56 6.83
N THR A 227 -9.58 -21.28 6.10
CA THR A 227 -8.46 -22.21 5.97
C THR A 227 -7.42 -21.97 7.07
N HIS A 228 -6.85 -23.04 7.61
CA HIS A 228 -5.85 -23.00 8.68
C HIS A 228 -6.30 -22.15 9.90
N PRO A 229 -7.47 -22.44 10.51
CA PRO A 229 -8.04 -21.64 11.60
C PRO A 229 -7.11 -21.52 12.81
N ASP A 230 -6.37 -22.59 13.11
CA ASP A 230 -5.48 -22.70 14.28
C ASP A 230 -4.10 -22.06 14.06
N LYS A 231 -3.85 -21.51 12.87
CA LYS A 231 -2.59 -20.84 12.59
C LYS A 231 -2.36 -19.69 13.57
N ILE A 232 -1.22 -19.68 14.25
CA ILE A 232 -0.84 -18.63 15.18
C ILE A 232 -0.53 -17.34 14.42
N MET A 233 -1.30 -16.29 14.72
CA MET A 233 -1.11 -14.94 14.18
C MET A 233 -0.29 -14.07 15.13
N PHE A 234 -0.46 -14.24 16.44
CA PHE A 234 0.32 -13.60 17.49
C PHE A 234 0.75 -14.65 18.50
N HIS A 235 1.99 -14.53 19.01
CA HIS A 235 2.53 -15.48 19.99
C HIS A 235 2.36 -15.02 21.44
N ASP A 236 2.14 -13.74 21.67
CA ASP A 236 1.98 -13.17 23.00
C ASP A 236 0.99 -11.99 22.97
N PRO A 237 -0.24 -12.18 23.44
CA PRO A 237 -0.85 -13.49 23.78
C PRO A 237 -0.99 -14.36 22.53
N GLU A 238 -1.15 -15.67 22.75
CA GLU A 238 -1.38 -16.59 21.62
C GLU A 238 -2.77 -16.35 21.01
N ILE A 239 -2.79 -15.90 19.77
CA ILE A 239 -4.01 -15.59 19.03
C ILE A 239 -3.93 -16.29 17.68
N THR A 240 -4.94 -17.12 17.41
CA THR A 240 -5.05 -17.84 16.15
C THR A 240 -5.67 -16.99 15.06
N LYS A 241 -5.58 -17.45 13.83
CA LYS A 241 -6.23 -16.85 12.68
C LYS A 241 -7.75 -16.81 12.85
N ALA A 242 -8.35 -17.88 13.40
CA ALA A 242 -9.77 -17.91 13.71
C ALA A 242 -10.15 -16.82 14.74
N ASN A 243 -9.30 -16.55 15.74
CA ASN A 243 -9.54 -15.48 16.70
C ASN A 243 -9.56 -14.10 16.04
N VAL A 244 -8.61 -13.83 15.15
CA VAL A 244 -8.55 -12.56 14.38
C VAL A 244 -9.81 -12.39 13.52
N ILE A 245 -10.23 -13.44 12.81
CA ILE A 245 -11.42 -13.39 11.95
C ILE A 245 -12.70 -13.19 12.77
N ARG A 246 -12.86 -13.93 13.87
CA ARG A 246 -14.02 -13.77 14.79
C ARG A 246 -14.04 -12.38 15.45
N TYR A 247 -12.88 -11.81 15.72
CA TYR A 247 -12.81 -10.43 16.18
C TYR A 247 -13.41 -9.48 15.14
N TYR A 248 -12.95 -9.55 13.87
CA TYR A 248 -13.46 -8.70 12.81
C TYR A 248 -14.94 -8.95 12.50
N GLU A 249 -15.42 -10.18 12.63
CA GLU A 249 -16.85 -10.49 12.54
C GLU A 249 -17.65 -9.74 13.61
N LYS A 250 -17.19 -9.79 14.86
CA LYS A 250 -17.90 -9.16 16.00
C LYS A 250 -17.88 -7.64 15.96
N VAL A 251 -16.77 -7.04 15.54
CA VAL A 251 -16.64 -5.58 15.44
C VAL A 251 -17.15 -5.02 14.11
N ALA A 252 -17.55 -5.85 13.16
CA ALA A 252 -17.94 -5.42 11.82
C ALA A 252 -18.97 -4.31 11.81
N ALA A 253 -20.06 -4.43 12.60
CA ALA A 253 -21.12 -3.42 12.66
C ALA A 253 -20.61 -2.05 13.13
N HIS A 254 -19.61 -2.02 14.03
CA HIS A 254 -19.00 -0.79 14.54
C HIS A 254 -17.91 -0.25 13.63
N MET A 255 -17.18 -1.13 12.95
CA MET A 255 -16.04 -0.77 12.11
C MET A 255 -16.45 -0.32 10.69
N LEU A 256 -17.46 -0.96 10.10
CA LEU A 256 -17.88 -0.72 8.72
C LEU A 256 -18.23 0.75 8.41
N PRO A 257 -18.90 1.52 9.28
CA PRO A 257 -19.16 2.93 9.03
C PRO A 257 -17.89 3.75 8.71
N TYR A 258 -16.73 3.33 9.23
CA TYR A 258 -15.45 4.02 9.06
C TYR A 258 -14.59 3.46 7.93
N VAL A 259 -14.82 2.23 7.47
CA VAL A 259 -13.96 1.55 6.49
C VAL A 259 -14.66 1.25 5.17
N SER A 260 -16.00 1.05 5.19
CA SER A 260 -16.74 0.79 3.96
C SER A 260 -16.75 2.03 3.06
N HIS A 261 -16.72 1.78 1.75
CA HIS A 261 -16.72 2.86 0.75
C HIS A 261 -15.57 3.86 0.90
N ARG A 262 -14.43 3.40 1.44
CA ARG A 262 -13.16 4.14 1.48
C ARG A 262 -12.05 3.30 0.87
N ILE A 263 -11.15 3.93 0.13
CA ILE A 263 -9.96 3.26 -0.39
C ILE A 263 -9.12 2.77 0.79
N LEU A 264 -8.71 1.51 0.72
CA LEU A 264 -7.99 0.83 1.77
C LEU A 264 -6.52 0.63 1.43
N SER A 265 -5.71 0.73 2.46
CA SER A 265 -4.37 0.14 2.54
C SER A 265 -4.36 -0.82 3.72
N ILE A 266 -3.97 -2.07 3.51
CA ILE A 266 -4.04 -3.10 4.56
C ILE A 266 -2.65 -3.66 4.85
N VAL A 267 -2.44 -4.12 6.08
CA VAL A 267 -1.24 -4.87 6.47
C VAL A 267 -1.58 -6.35 6.53
N ARG A 268 -0.95 -7.13 5.68
CA ARG A 268 -1.10 -8.59 5.64
C ARG A 268 0.11 -9.26 6.26
N CYS A 269 -0.16 -10.22 7.14
CA CYS A 269 0.81 -11.05 7.84
C CYS A 269 0.53 -12.53 7.55
N PRO A 270 0.75 -13.05 6.33
CA PRO A 270 0.33 -14.39 5.94
C PRO A 270 0.94 -15.51 6.79
N LYS A 271 2.10 -15.24 7.42
CA LYS A 271 2.82 -16.20 8.28
C LYS A 271 2.75 -15.84 9.77
N GLY A 272 1.84 -14.93 10.16
CA GLY A 272 1.76 -14.38 11.52
C GLY A 272 2.59 -13.11 11.69
N VAL A 273 2.30 -12.34 12.75
CA VAL A 273 2.88 -10.99 12.98
C VAL A 273 4.37 -11.03 13.33
N SER A 274 4.86 -12.13 13.88
CA SER A 274 6.29 -12.34 14.16
C SER A 274 7.15 -12.54 12.89
N GLN A 275 6.52 -12.75 11.75
CA GLN A 275 7.14 -12.92 10.45
C GLN A 275 6.92 -11.68 9.58
N THR A 276 7.35 -11.75 8.31
CA THR A 276 7.22 -10.63 7.38
C THR A 276 5.75 -10.28 7.13
N CYS A 277 5.37 -9.06 7.50
CA CYS A 277 4.12 -8.42 7.11
C CYS A 277 4.39 -7.41 5.98
N PHE A 278 3.40 -7.15 5.15
CA PHE A 278 3.53 -6.19 4.05
C PHE A 278 2.26 -5.36 3.86
N TYR A 279 2.45 -4.16 3.36
CA TYR A 279 1.35 -3.29 2.95
C TYR A 279 0.80 -3.70 1.58
N LYS A 280 -0.53 -3.76 1.46
CA LYS A 280 -1.25 -3.98 0.20
C LYS A 280 -2.18 -2.80 -0.03
N LYS A 281 -1.98 -2.07 -1.14
CA LYS A 281 -2.78 -0.91 -1.56
C LYS A 281 -3.60 -1.18 -2.82
N HIS A 282 -3.22 -2.20 -3.58
CA HIS A 282 -3.83 -2.54 -4.87
C HIS A 282 -4.53 -3.89 -4.79
N PRO A 283 -5.60 -4.11 -5.56
CA PRO A 283 -6.26 -5.41 -5.62
C PRO A 283 -5.28 -6.47 -6.08
N GLY A 284 -5.46 -7.71 -5.60
CA GLY A 284 -4.62 -8.84 -5.96
C GLY A 284 -5.44 -10.12 -6.04
N PRO A 285 -4.90 -11.19 -6.65
CA PRO A 285 -5.59 -12.45 -6.81
C PRO A 285 -6.03 -13.03 -5.46
N GLY A 286 -7.19 -13.70 -5.44
CA GLY A 286 -7.72 -14.42 -4.29
C GLY A 286 -8.43 -13.57 -3.23
N SER A 287 -8.57 -12.26 -3.41
CA SER A 287 -9.38 -11.44 -2.53
C SER A 287 -10.85 -11.55 -2.93
N MET A 288 -11.66 -12.17 -2.09
CA MET A 288 -13.12 -12.18 -2.21
C MET A 288 -13.69 -11.04 -1.35
N GLY A 289 -14.83 -10.46 -1.75
CA GLY A 289 -15.51 -9.40 -0.98
C GLY A 289 -14.84 -8.03 -1.01
N ILE A 290 -13.85 -7.82 -1.89
CA ILE A 290 -13.35 -6.49 -2.22
C ILE A 290 -13.92 -5.99 -3.53
N VAL A 291 -14.08 -4.69 -3.65
CA VAL A 291 -14.48 -4.00 -4.88
C VAL A 291 -13.30 -3.15 -5.37
N THR A 292 -13.01 -3.24 -6.67
CA THR A 292 -11.93 -2.47 -7.29
C THR A 292 -12.45 -1.12 -7.76
N ILE A 293 -11.68 -0.08 -7.54
CA ILE A 293 -11.95 1.27 -8.03
C ILE A 293 -10.71 1.82 -8.75
N SER A 294 -10.92 2.43 -9.91
CA SER A 294 -9.87 3.12 -10.66
C SER A 294 -9.85 4.59 -10.25
N VAL A 295 -8.70 5.08 -9.81
CA VAL A 295 -8.52 6.47 -9.41
C VAL A 295 -7.39 7.07 -10.22
N SER A 296 -7.63 8.22 -10.85
CA SER A 296 -6.61 8.94 -11.61
C SER A 296 -5.54 9.48 -10.66
N SER A 297 -4.28 9.22 -10.95
CA SER A 297 -3.15 9.84 -10.26
C SER A 297 -3.00 11.31 -10.68
N ARG A 298 -2.21 12.09 -9.96
CA ARG A 298 -1.90 13.48 -10.35
C ARG A 298 -1.20 13.60 -11.72
N ASP A 299 -0.56 12.53 -12.15
CA ASP A 299 0.18 12.45 -13.42
C ASP A 299 -0.72 12.01 -14.59
N GLY A 300 -2.04 11.87 -14.37
CA GLY A 300 -3.01 11.41 -15.36
C GLY A 300 -3.01 9.89 -15.61
N GLU A 301 -2.15 9.13 -14.93
CA GLU A 301 -2.23 7.67 -14.92
C GLU A 301 -3.39 7.22 -14.03
N THR A 302 -4.06 6.14 -14.41
CA THR A 302 -5.10 5.53 -13.60
C THR A 302 -4.52 4.36 -12.81
N GLU A 303 -4.66 4.40 -11.49
CA GLU A 303 -4.26 3.31 -10.60
C GLU A 303 -5.49 2.59 -10.06
N GLU A 304 -5.41 1.26 -9.96
CA GLU A 304 -6.47 0.46 -9.36
C GLU A 304 -6.25 0.34 -7.85
N TYR A 305 -7.23 0.77 -7.09
CA TYR A 305 -7.33 0.59 -5.65
C TYR A 305 -8.48 -0.36 -5.31
N PHE A 306 -8.69 -0.61 -4.03
CA PHE A 306 -9.82 -1.42 -3.59
C PHE A 306 -10.43 -0.87 -2.31
N TYR A 307 -11.70 -1.22 -2.11
CA TYR A 307 -12.47 -0.95 -0.91
C TYR A 307 -13.33 -2.17 -0.55
N ILE A 308 -13.97 -2.13 0.59
CA ILE A 308 -14.94 -3.12 1.03
C ILE A 308 -16.30 -2.45 1.24
N GLU A 309 -17.38 -3.22 1.08
CA GLU A 309 -18.75 -2.73 1.26
C GLU A 309 -19.40 -3.25 2.54
N ASN A 310 -18.99 -4.43 2.99
CA ASN A 310 -19.70 -5.17 4.03
C ASN A 310 -18.77 -6.06 4.86
N ALA A 311 -19.34 -6.76 5.84
CA ALA A 311 -18.60 -7.65 6.73
C ALA A 311 -17.89 -8.80 6.00
N SER A 312 -18.45 -9.31 4.90
CA SER A 312 -17.80 -10.35 4.12
C SER A 312 -16.47 -9.89 3.55
N GLY A 313 -16.34 -8.60 3.18
CA GLY A 313 -15.07 -8.01 2.76
C GLY A 313 -14.01 -8.00 3.88
N LEU A 314 -14.40 -7.62 5.10
CA LEU A 314 -13.52 -7.67 6.27
C LEU A 314 -13.05 -9.09 6.56
N ILE A 315 -13.98 -10.06 6.59
CA ILE A 315 -13.72 -11.47 6.90
C ILE A 315 -12.84 -12.09 5.82
N SER A 316 -13.11 -11.82 4.54
CA SER A 316 -12.32 -12.32 3.42
C SER A 316 -10.87 -11.82 3.47
N GLU A 317 -10.66 -10.54 3.77
CA GLU A 317 -9.31 -10.01 3.90
C GLU A 317 -8.60 -10.58 5.16
N ALA A 318 -9.30 -10.71 6.29
CA ALA A 318 -8.77 -11.37 7.48
C ALA A 318 -8.41 -12.84 7.21
N GLN A 319 -9.24 -13.58 6.44
CA GLN A 319 -8.96 -14.93 5.96
C GLN A 319 -7.65 -14.99 5.14
N MET A 320 -7.33 -13.95 4.42
CA MET A 320 -6.08 -13.82 3.66
C MET A 320 -4.89 -13.37 4.51
N GLY A 321 -5.06 -13.24 5.84
CA GLY A 321 -4.03 -12.86 6.80
C GLY A 321 -3.89 -11.35 7.00
N THR A 322 -4.89 -10.57 6.64
CA THR A 322 -4.91 -9.13 6.95
C THR A 322 -5.12 -8.92 8.44
N VAL A 323 -4.28 -8.08 9.03
CA VAL A 323 -4.30 -7.70 10.45
C VAL A 323 -4.68 -6.23 10.62
N GLU A 324 -4.15 -5.33 9.79
CA GLU A 324 -4.47 -3.90 9.89
C GLU A 324 -5.25 -3.41 8.67
N PHE A 325 -6.24 -2.55 8.93
CA PHE A 325 -6.98 -1.80 7.92
C PHE A 325 -6.71 -0.31 8.09
N HIS A 326 -6.26 0.34 7.05
CA HIS A 326 -6.02 1.78 6.98
C HIS A 326 -6.88 2.38 5.87
N THR A 327 -7.45 3.55 6.10
CA THR A 327 -8.38 4.19 5.17
C THR A 327 -7.83 5.50 4.64
N TRP A 328 -8.20 5.86 3.41
CA TRP A 328 -8.12 7.24 2.97
C TRP A 328 -9.08 8.12 3.78
N GLY A 329 -8.75 9.40 3.89
CA GLY A 329 -9.61 10.40 4.51
C GLY A 329 -10.75 10.90 3.59
N SER A 330 -11.03 10.21 2.47
CA SER A 330 -12.16 10.48 1.56
C SER A 330 -12.95 9.22 1.28
N ARG A 331 -14.15 9.38 0.73
CA ARG A 331 -15.02 8.28 0.28
C ARG A 331 -14.88 8.05 -1.22
N ILE A 332 -15.26 6.86 -1.68
CA ILE A 332 -15.23 6.48 -3.11
C ILE A 332 -16.20 7.29 -3.97
N ASP A 333 -17.24 7.86 -3.36
CA ASP A 333 -18.24 8.68 -4.05
C ASP A 333 -17.63 9.99 -4.56
N ASP A 334 -16.67 10.55 -3.82
CA ASP A 334 -15.85 11.69 -4.22
C ASP A 334 -14.43 11.56 -3.64
N PRO A 335 -13.55 10.78 -4.28
CA PRO A 335 -12.21 10.52 -3.78
C PRO A 335 -11.33 11.79 -3.68
N GLU A 336 -11.70 12.85 -4.39
CA GLU A 336 -10.93 14.10 -4.42
C GLU A 336 -11.32 15.09 -3.31
N LYS A 337 -12.42 14.82 -2.57
CA LYS A 337 -12.86 15.65 -1.46
C LYS A 337 -12.78 14.88 -0.13
N PRO A 338 -11.76 15.15 0.68
CA PRO A 338 -11.62 14.52 2.00
C PRO A 338 -12.71 14.97 2.98
N ASP A 339 -13.09 14.02 3.85
CA ASP A 339 -14.14 14.20 4.87
C ASP A 339 -13.67 13.84 6.29
N VAL A 340 -12.46 13.28 6.44
CA VAL A 340 -11.88 12.91 7.75
C VAL A 340 -10.46 13.41 7.85
N MET A 341 -10.20 14.31 8.81
CA MET A 341 -8.87 14.79 9.15
C MET A 341 -8.34 14.08 10.38
N VAL A 342 -7.07 13.71 10.37
CA VAL A 342 -6.42 12.99 11.47
C VAL A 342 -5.14 13.70 11.87
N PHE A 343 -5.06 14.09 13.14
CA PHE A 343 -3.82 14.52 13.77
C PHE A 343 -3.26 13.36 14.57
N ASP A 344 -2.19 12.75 14.06
CA ASP A 344 -1.46 11.70 14.76
C ASP A 344 -0.34 12.35 15.58
N LEU A 345 -0.44 12.25 16.90
CA LEU A 345 0.56 12.79 17.81
C LEU A 345 1.63 11.72 18.03
N ASP A 346 2.74 11.86 17.35
CA ASP A 346 3.85 10.89 17.34
C ASP A 346 4.99 11.35 18.27
N PRO A 347 5.06 10.83 19.50
CA PRO A 347 6.08 11.24 20.47
C PRO A 347 7.46 10.69 20.09
N ASP A 348 8.50 11.44 20.45
CA ASP A 348 9.87 10.93 20.44
C ASP A 348 10.03 9.74 21.39
N GLU A 349 11.06 8.96 21.15
CA GLU A 349 11.30 7.75 21.95
C GLU A 349 11.62 8.09 23.40
N GLY A 350 10.92 7.41 24.33
CA GLY A 350 11.09 7.61 25.77
C GLY A 350 10.34 8.78 26.39
N MET A 351 9.50 9.50 25.63
CA MET A 351 8.66 10.56 26.20
C MET A 351 7.64 10.02 27.20
N ASP A 352 7.43 10.77 28.28
CA ASP A 352 6.41 10.48 29.31
C ASP A 352 4.99 10.57 28.70
N LEU A 353 4.16 9.58 29.00
CA LEU A 353 2.77 9.52 28.55
C LEU A 353 1.95 10.78 28.95
N ARG A 354 2.28 11.42 30.09
CA ARG A 354 1.65 12.67 30.50
C ARG A 354 1.90 13.80 29.48
N GLN A 355 3.10 13.85 28.91
CA GLN A 355 3.42 14.86 27.88
C GLN A 355 2.63 14.58 26.60
N VAL A 356 2.47 13.29 26.20
CA VAL A 356 1.66 12.91 25.05
C VAL A 356 0.19 13.28 25.25
N ARG A 357 -0.36 13.00 26.45
CA ARG A 357 -1.73 13.36 26.81
C ARG A 357 -1.94 14.88 26.82
N GLN A 358 -0.94 15.62 27.32
CA GLN A 358 -0.98 17.10 27.23
C GLN A 358 -1.02 17.57 25.78
N GLY A 359 -0.26 16.92 24.89
CA GLY A 359 -0.30 17.23 23.46
C GLY A 359 -1.68 17.03 22.83
N VAL A 360 -2.37 15.95 23.23
CA VAL A 360 -3.75 15.67 22.79
C VAL A 360 -4.71 16.78 23.29
N LYS A 361 -4.58 17.21 24.55
CA LYS A 361 -5.38 18.29 25.11
C LYS A 361 -5.11 19.62 24.43
N ASP A 362 -3.84 19.91 24.12
CA ASP A 362 -3.44 21.13 23.41
C ASP A 362 -3.97 21.14 21.97
N ALA A 363 -3.91 20.00 21.26
CA ALA A 363 -4.52 19.85 19.93
C ALA A 363 -6.04 20.08 19.97
N LYS A 364 -6.72 19.46 20.95
CA LYS A 364 -8.15 19.71 21.17
C LYS A 364 -8.45 21.18 21.40
N SER A 365 -7.69 21.86 22.24
CA SER A 365 -7.89 23.28 22.55
C SER A 365 -7.77 24.17 21.30
N ILE A 366 -6.84 23.87 20.37
CA ILE A 366 -6.73 24.60 19.11
C ILE A 366 -7.98 24.35 18.23
N LEU A 367 -8.42 23.10 18.13
CA LEU A 367 -9.60 22.75 17.34
C LEU A 367 -10.88 23.36 17.91
N ASP A 368 -11.03 23.38 19.25
CA ASP A 368 -12.16 24.02 19.94
C ASP A 368 -12.20 25.53 19.67
N GLN A 369 -11.03 26.23 19.67
CA GLN A 369 -10.94 27.65 19.31
C GLN A 369 -11.37 27.93 17.86
N LEU A 370 -11.20 26.93 16.97
CA LEU A 370 -11.68 26.97 15.59
C LEU A 370 -13.14 26.52 15.47
N SER A 371 -13.82 26.25 16.60
CA SER A 371 -15.19 25.70 16.65
C SER A 371 -15.36 24.37 15.91
N LEU A 372 -14.30 23.55 15.91
CA LEU A 372 -14.31 22.22 15.28
C LEU A 372 -14.54 21.14 16.31
N THR A 373 -15.60 20.36 16.10
CA THR A 373 -15.87 19.15 16.86
C THR A 373 -14.83 18.08 16.49
N SER A 374 -14.18 17.54 17.49
CA SER A 374 -13.16 16.51 17.33
C SER A 374 -13.41 15.29 18.21
N TYR A 375 -12.86 14.17 17.79
CA TYR A 375 -13.02 12.87 18.43
C TYR A 375 -11.65 12.28 18.74
N LEU A 376 -11.60 11.41 19.74
CA LEU A 376 -10.36 10.82 20.21
C LEU A 376 -10.35 9.31 20.00
N LYS A 377 -9.23 8.76 19.56
CA LYS A 377 -8.99 7.31 19.60
C LYS A 377 -7.56 6.99 19.99
N VAL A 378 -7.37 5.83 20.62
CA VAL A 378 -6.04 5.25 20.75
C VAL A 378 -5.58 4.72 19.41
N SER A 379 -4.28 4.88 19.08
CA SER A 379 -3.75 4.35 17.82
C SER A 379 -3.46 2.84 17.88
N GLY A 380 -3.53 2.24 19.07
CA GLY A 380 -3.01 0.90 19.33
C GLY A 380 -1.48 0.83 19.24
N GLY A 381 -0.81 1.98 19.23
CA GLY A 381 0.63 2.13 19.12
C GLY A 381 1.20 3.05 20.19
N LYS A 382 2.04 4.02 19.80
CA LYS A 382 2.71 4.95 20.72
C LYS A 382 1.90 6.19 21.08
N GLY A 383 0.92 6.57 20.26
CA GLY A 383 0.22 7.84 20.36
C GLY A 383 -1.30 7.72 20.27
N TYR A 384 -1.92 8.87 20.26
CA TYR A 384 -3.36 9.05 20.07
C TYR A 384 -3.63 9.75 18.74
N HIS A 385 -4.80 9.51 18.18
CA HIS A 385 -5.29 10.26 17.03
C HIS A 385 -6.44 11.17 17.46
N VAL A 386 -6.31 12.45 17.18
CA VAL A 386 -7.42 13.40 17.21
C VAL A 386 -8.02 13.44 15.81
N VAL A 387 -9.29 13.10 15.72
CA VAL A 387 -10.00 12.90 14.44
C VAL A 387 -11.10 13.91 14.30
N VAL A 388 -11.14 14.58 13.15
CA VAL A 388 -12.09 15.67 12.87
C VAL A 388 -12.89 15.30 11.63
N PRO A 389 -14.21 14.99 11.76
CA PRO A 389 -15.07 14.76 10.62
C PRO A 389 -15.46 16.06 9.94
N PHE A 390 -15.62 16.04 8.63
CA PHE A 390 -16.10 17.18 7.85
C PHE A 390 -17.15 16.74 6.83
N LYS A 391 -18.03 17.65 6.43
CA LYS A 391 -18.74 17.52 5.18
C LYS A 391 -17.76 17.86 4.04
N PRO A 392 -17.63 17.02 3.01
CA PRO A 392 -16.74 17.30 1.89
C PRO A 392 -17.00 18.66 1.27
N SER A 393 -16.01 19.54 1.23
CA SER A 393 -16.18 20.92 0.73
C SER A 393 -14.96 21.45 -0.03
N VAL A 394 -13.77 20.97 0.27
CA VAL A 394 -12.50 21.42 -0.30
C VAL A 394 -11.73 20.25 -0.89
N ASP A 395 -10.74 20.55 -1.73
CA ASP A 395 -9.83 19.53 -2.28
C ASP A 395 -8.74 19.11 -1.28
N TRP A 396 -7.95 18.11 -1.66
CA TRP A 396 -6.85 17.61 -0.85
C TRP A 396 -5.78 18.64 -0.56
N THR A 397 -5.55 19.62 -1.44
CA THR A 397 -4.52 20.62 -1.24
C THR A 397 -4.91 21.55 -0.10
N ALA A 398 -6.11 22.10 -0.16
CA ALA A 398 -6.64 22.99 0.89
C ALA A 398 -6.78 22.23 2.23
N PHE A 399 -7.22 20.98 2.20
CA PHE A 399 -7.38 20.15 3.39
C PHE A 399 -6.04 19.85 4.07
N HIS A 400 -5.04 19.51 3.30
CA HIS A 400 -3.69 19.24 3.78
C HIS A 400 -3.00 20.50 4.30
N ASP A 401 -3.18 21.64 3.61
CA ASP A 401 -2.62 22.93 4.04
C ASP A 401 -3.23 23.40 5.36
N PHE A 402 -4.53 23.18 5.57
CA PHE A 402 -5.16 23.47 6.85
C PHE A 402 -4.58 22.59 7.97
N ALA A 403 -4.46 21.26 7.75
CA ALA A 403 -3.86 20.36 8.73
C ALA A 403 -2.43 20.79 9.10
N ARG A 404 -1.64 21.21 8.09
CA ARG A 404 -0.29 21.74 8.30
C ARG A 404 -0.29 23.02 9.14
N ARG A 405 -1.19 23.97 8.87
CA ARG A 405 -1.30 25.22 9.66
C ARG A 405 -1.65 24.94 11.12
N VAL A 406 -2.57 24.01 11.39
CA VAL A 406 -2.88 23.60 12.78
C VAL A 406 -1.62 23.08 13.48
N ALA A 407 -0.83 22.25 12.83
CA ALA A 407 0.42 21.75 13.40
C ALA A 407 1.46 22.86 13.61
N GLU A 408 1.58 23.80 12.67
CA GLU A 408 2.46 24.98 12.76
C GLU A 408 2.04 25.91 13.92
N VAL A 409 0.74 26.15 14.12
CA VAL A 409 0.20 26.93 15.25
C VAL A 409 0.54 26.24 16.59
N MET A 410 0.43 24.91 16.68
CA MET A 410 0.86 24.19 17.87
C MET A 410 2.35 24.34 18.14
N GLU A 411 3.19 24.22 17.11
CA GLU A 411 4.64 24.43 17.21
C GLU A 411 4.99 25.87 17.63
N GLN A 412 4.34 26.87 17.06
CA GLN A 412 4.56 28.28 17.41
C GLN A 412 4.15 28.59 18.86
N LYS A 413 3.01 28.04 19.31
CA LYS A 413 2.51 28.28 20.66
C LYS A 413 3.31 27.57 21.75
N TRP A 414 3.86 26.40 21.41
CA TRP A 414 4.64 25.56 22.35
C TRP A 414 5.87 24.95 21.67
N PRO A 415 6.85 25.76 21.28
CA PRO A 415 7.99 25.34 20.44
C PRO A 415 8.88 24.29 21.09
N ASP A 416 8.88 24.20 22.42
CA ASP A 416 9.67 23.21 23.15
C ASP A 416 8.97 21.85 23.25
N ARG A 417 7.67 21.77 22.97
CA ARG A 417 6.86 20.57 23.10
C ARG A 417 6.52 19.89 21.77
N TYR A 418 6.30 20.69 20.73
CA TYR A 418 5.79 20.18 19.44
C TYR A 418 6.69 20.57 18.29
N THR A 419 6.58 19.78 17.22
CA THR A 419 7.15 20.14 15.92
C THR A 419 6.25 19.68 14.79
N SER A 420 6.10 20.52 13.77
CA SER A 420 5.49 20.21 12.49
C SER A 420 6.51 19.71 11.48
N ASN A 421 7.80 19.69 11.85
CA ASN A 421 8.89 19.34 10.95
C ASN A 421 9.00 17.84 10.75
N ILE A 422 8.99 17.42 9.49
CA ILE A 422 9.03 16.01 9.07
C ILE A 422 10.36 15.31 9.43
N ARG A 423 11.45 16.09 9.57
CA ARG A 423 12.80 15.56 9.81
C ARG A 423 12.94 14.99 11.23
N LYS A 424 13.30 13.71 11.37
CA LYS A 424 13.47 13.03 12.66
C LYS A 424 14.43 13.76 13.60
N GLU A 425 15.47 14.39 13.06
CA GLU A 425 16.47 15.17 13.83
C GLU A 425 15.85 16.35 14.60
N LYS A 426 14.74 16.91 14.08
CA LYS A 426 14.01 18.01 14.69
C LYS A 426 12.94 17.58 15.71
N ARG A 427 12.74 16.26 15.86
CA ARG A 427 11.74 15.68 16.75
C ARG A 427 12.28 15.34 18.13
N LYS A 428 13.58 15.55 18.38
CA LYS A 428 14.23 15.17 19.63
C LYS A 428 13.55 15.86 20.82
N ASN A 429 13.06 15.06 21.77
CA ASN A 429 12.29 15.47 22.94
C ASN A 429 10.99 16.28 22.60
N LYS A 430 10.43 16.07 21.41
CA LYS A 430 9.19 16.74 20.98
C LYS A 430 8.19 15.72 20.43
N ILE A 431 6.93 16.12 20.45
CA ILE A 431 5.87 15.38 19.76
C ILE A 431 5.76 15.94 18.33
N PHE A 432 5.89 15.07 17.36
CA PHE A 432 5.61 15.43 15.97
C PHE A 432 4.09 15.36 15.75
N ILE A 433 3.54 16.48 15.28
CA ILE A 433 2.14 16.54 14.86
C ILE A 433 2.10 16.10 13.39
N ASP A 434 1.76 14.82 13.17
CA ASP A 434 1.75 14.25 11.81
C ASP A 434 0.49 14.72 11.06
N TRP A 435 0.65 15.83 10.38
CA TRP A 435 -0.33 16.42 9.47
C TRP A 435 -0.27 15.84 8.07
N ILE A 436 0.81 15.14 7.71
CA ILE A 436 1.06 14.58 6.38
C ILE A 436 0.02 13.51 6.02
N ARG A 437 -0.54 12.84 7.03
CA ARG A 437 -1.60 11.84 6.85
C ARG A 437 -2.88 12.40 6.23
N ASN A 438 -3.00 13.72 6.14
CA ASN A 438 -4.13 14.40 5.53
C ASN A 438 -3.89 14.77 4.06
N GLY A 439 -2.86 14.19 3.43
CA GLY A 439 -2.60 14.32 2.00
C GLY A 439 -3.29 13.24 1.17
N ARG A 440 -3.50 13.52 -0.11
CA ARG A 440 -4.08 12.58 -1.08
C ARG A 440 -3.27 11.29 -1.14
N GLY A 441 -3.91 10.16 -0.98
CA GLY A 441 -3.26 8.84 -0.98
C GLY A 441 -2.61 8.44 0.35
N ALA A 442 -2.56 9.35 1.33
CA ALA A 442 -2.16 9.00 2.69
C ALA A 442 -3.28 8.23 3.39
N THR A 443 -2.91 7.38 4.33
CA THR A 443 -3.86 6.56 5.07
C THR A 443 -3.61 6.63 6.57
N SER A 444 -4.68 6.47 7.34
CA SER A 444 -4.61 6.32 8.79
C SER A 444 -5.24 5.00 9.22
N ILE A 445 -4.75 4.43 10.34
CA ILE A 445 -5.32 3.22 10.90
C ILE A 445 -6.80 3.43 11.23
N ALA A 446 -7.66 2.53 10.76
CA ALA A 446 -9.09 2.61 10.97
C ALA A 446 -9.48 2.36 12.44
N PRO A 447 -10.57 2.96 12.94
CA PRO A 447 -11.19 2.54 14.20
C PRO A 447 -11.46 1.04 14.20
N TYR A 448 -11.30 0.41 15.35
CA TYR A 448 -11.48 -1.04 15.59
C TYR A 448 -10.47 -1.96 14.88
N SER A 449 -9.49 -1.42 14.15
CA SER A 449 -8.45 -2.23 13.51
C SER A 449 -7.45 -2.76 14.52
N ILE A 450 -7.14 -4.06 14.45
CA ILE A 450 -6.03 -4.66 15.19
C ILE A 450 -4.71 -4.07 14.66
N ARG A 451 -3.68 -4.02 15.52
CA ARG A 451 -2.31 -3.65 15.14
C ARG A 451 -1.45 -4.91 14.98
N ALA A 452 -0.68 -4.95 13.93
CA ALA A 452 0.32 -6.00 13.69
C ALA A 452 1.56 -5.81 14.60
N ARG A 453 1.33 -5.78 15.91
CA ARG A 453 2.33 -5.57 16.97
C ARG A 453 2.09 -6.54 18.12
N LYS A 454 3.13 -6.75 18.93
CA LYS A 454 3.01 -7.54 20.17
C LYS A 454 1.79 -7.06 20.98
N GLY A 455 1.04 -8.03 21.51
CA GLY A 455 -0.16 -7.76 22.32
C GLY A 455 -1.46 -7.63 21.53
N ALA A 456 -1.44 -7.66 20.19
CA ALA A 456 -2.64 -7.50 19.34
C ALA A 456 -3.52 -6.33 19.80
N THR A 457 -2.90 -5.18 20.00
CA THR A 457 -3.58 -3.96 20.41
C THR A 457 -4.53 -3.47 19.32
N VAL A 458 -5.53 -2.69 19.70
CA VAL A 458 -6.58 -2.21 18.81
C VAL A 458 -6.57 -0.69 18.74
N SER A 459 -6.73 -0.15 17.53
CA SER A 459 -7.05 1.27 17.34
C SER A 459 -8.52 1.49 17.68
N MET A 460 -8.81 2.09 18.83
CA MET A 460 -10.15 2.11 19.40
C MET A 460 -10.63 3.53 19.68
N PRO A 461 -11.85 3.90 19.27
CA PRO A 461 -12.53 5.10 19.78
C PRO A 461 -12.60 5.11 21.31
N ILE A 462 -12.28 6.26 21.89
CA ILE A 462 -12.44 6.50 23.33
C ILE A 462 -13.09 7.87 23.56
N ALA A 463 -13.75 8.04 24.71
CA ALA A 463 -14.25 9.33 25.12
C ALA A 463 -13.10 10.26 25.53
N TRP A 464 -13.31 11.58 25.47
CA TRP A 464 -12.30 12.55 25.88
C TRP A 464 -11.92 12.43 27.36
N GLU A 465 -12.86 12.03 28.18
CA GLU A 465 -12.71 11.80 29.62
C GLU A 465 -11.80 10.58 29.92
N GLU A 466 -11.65 9.67 28.99
CA GLU A 466 -10.80 8.49 29.12
C GLU A 466 -9.33 8.76 28.79
N LEU A 467 -9.00 9.96 28.26
CA LEU A 467 -7.62 10.28 27.83
C LEU A 467 -6.60 10.09 28.96
N ASP A 468 -6.95 10.43 30.17
CA ASP A 468 -6.01 10.33 31.31
C ASP A 468 -5.90 8.93 31.90
N THR A 469 -6.78 8.01 31.55
CA THR A 469 -6.82 6.65 32.08
C THR A 469 -6.39 5.58 31.07
N VAL A 470 -6.80 5.71 29.82
CA VAL A 470 -6.51 4.73 28.76
C VAL A 470 -5.17 5.04 28.07
N ALA A 471 -4.26 4.08 28.07
CA ALA A 471 -2.99 4.21 27.35
C ALA A 471 -3.17 4.04 25.84
N PRO A 472 -2.31 4.63 24.98
CA PRO A 472 -2.45 4.57 23.52
C PRO A 472 -2.37 3.15 22.95
N ASN A 473 -1.76 2.21 23.67
CA ASN A 473 -1.68 0.79 23.36
C ASN A 473 -2.36 -0.09 24.43
N GLY A 474 -3.24 0.49 25.27
CA GLY A 474 -3.84 -0.19 26.42
C GLY A 474 -5.03 -1.09 26.07
N ILE A 475 -5.63 -0.93 24.89
CA ILE A 475 -6.80 -1.72 24.50
C ILE A 475 -6.39 -2.88 23.61
N HIS A 476 -6.70 -4.09 24.07
CA HIS A 476 -6.48 -5.35 23.36
C HIS A 476 -7.79 -5.90 22.79
N MET A 477 -7.70 -6.93 21.93
CA MET A 477 -8.88 -7.50 21.25
C MET A 477 -10.02 -7.88 22.21
N ALA A 478 -9.71 -8.50 23.37
CA ALA A 478 -10.73 -8.91 24.34
C ALA A 478 -11.45 -7.69 24.95
N GLU A 479 -10.70 -6.68 25.35
CA GLU A 479 -11.27 -5.44 25.90
C GLU A 479 -12.06 -4.67 24.83
N ALA A 480 -11.58 -4.62 23.60
CA ALA A 480 -12.31 -3.99 22.50
C ALA A 480 -13.69 -4.63 22.30
N LEU A 481 -13.80 -5.98 22.41
CA LEU A 481 -15.08 -6.69 22.34
C LEU A 481 -16.01 -6.38 23.53
N VAL A 482 -15.49 -6.09 24.69
CA VAL A 482 -16.30 -5.63 25.83
C VAL A 482 -16.80 -4.19 25.57
N ARG A 483 -15.93 -3.33 25.07
CA ARG A 483 -16.24 -1.91 24.83
C ARG A 483 -17.32 -1.69 23.78
N ILE A 484 -17.40 -2.51 22.73
CA ILE A 484 -18.46 -2.39 21.71
C ILE A 484 -19.86 -2.70 22.25
N GLY A 485 -19.97 -3.38 23.37
CA GLY A 485 -21.26 -3.58 24.07
C GLY A 485 -21.69 -2.41 24.95
N GLY A 486 -20.84 -1.39 25.12
CA GLY A 486 -21.10 -0.21 25.94
C GLY A 486 -21.56 1.01 25.14
N LYS A 487 -21.41 2.19 25.73
CA LYS A 487 -21.72 3.47 25.09
C LYS A 487 -20.67 3.77 24.02
N ASP A 488 -21.12 4.01 22.79
CA ASP A 488 -20.22 4.42 21.70
C ASP A 488 -19.75 5.88 21.90
N PRO A 489 -18.46 6.14 22.13
CA PRO A 489 -17.95 7.50 22.29
C PRO A 489 -18.02 8.33 21.00
N TRP A 490 -18.21 7.69 19.84
CA TRP A 490 -18.30 8.33 18.53
C TRP A 490 -19.70 8.25 17.91
N LYS A 491 -20.75 8.01 18.72
CA LYS A 491 -22.14 7.85 18.24
C LYS A 491 -22.62 8.96 17.30
N ASP A 492 -22.15 10.20 17.51
CA ASP A 492 -22.56 11.38 16.75
C ASP A 492 -21.55 11.76 15.64
N PHE A 493 -20.50 10.95 15.42
CA PHE A 493 -19.39 11.25 14.47
C PHE A 493 -19.87 11.61 13.07
N PHE A 494 -20.79 10.87 12.50
CA PHE A 494 -21.31 11.08 11.15
C PHE A 494 -22.43 12.13 11.09
N GLN A 495 -22.91 12.59 12.24
CA GLN A 495 -23.96 13.62 12.33
C GLN A 495 -23.39 15.02 12.40
N VAL A 496 -22.09 15.17 12.62
CA VAL A 496 -21.41 16.46 12.68
C VAL A 496 -21.56 17.18 11.34
N ASP A 497 -22.16 18.37 11.35
CA ASP A 497 -22.31 19.23 10.18
C ASP A 497 -21.32 20.40 10.27
N GLN A 498 -20.06 20.10 10.00
CA GLN A 498 -19.00 21.12 9.92
C GLN A 498 -18.26 21.04 8.59
N ARG A 499 -17.86 22.20 8.09
CA ARG A 499 -17.12 22.34 6.84
C ARG A 499 -15.83 23.09 7.11
N LEU A 500 -14.81 22.81 6.33
CA LEU A 500 -13.60 23.60 6.38
C LEU A 500 -13.91 25.01 5.87
N ASN A 501 -13.72 26.00 6.74
CA ASN A 501 -13.94 27.39 6.36
C ASN A 501 -12.77 27.89 5.50
N PRO A 502 -13.00 28.37 4.26
CA PRO A 502 -11.95 28.95 3.42
C PRO A 502 -11.18 30.09 4.07
N ALA A 503 -11.77 30.80 5.03
CA ALA A 503 -11.08 31.86 5.76
C ALA A 503 -9.93 31.35 6.66
N TYR A 504 -9.87 30.05 6.91
CA TYR A 504 -8.77 29.41 7.65
C TYR A 504 -7.64 28.93 6.71
N LEU A 505 -7.83 29.06 5.41
CA LEU A 505 -6.87 28.74 4.36
C LEU A 505 -6.07 29.95 3.94
#